data_d4e541be0412612c261d329b81aa780e
#
_entry.id   d4e541be0412612c261d329b81aa780e
#
_cell.length_a   1.000
_cell.length_b   1.000
_cell.length_c   1.000
_cell.angle_alpha   90.00
_cell.angle_beta   90.00
_cell.angle_gamma   90.00
#
_symmetry.space_group_name_H-M   'P 1'
#
loop_
_entity.id
_entity.type
_entity.pdbx_description
1 polymer ?
#
loop_
_entity_poly.entity_id
_entity_poly.type
_entity_poly.pdbx_seq_one_letter_code
_entity_poly.pdbx_strand_id
1 'polypeptide(L)'
;MERIDKVQNLIPEKPEFVHSNQEKGEDVESLKIVNRPVVKKDAAALVTGKAVYTNDLAPSDCLIVKVVRSPYAHALIKDINTARAEAVPGIECVLTYKDCPNKRFTMAGQTYPEPSPYDRLILDQRMRFVGDAAAIVAGTSEEAVKKAMKLVKIQYEVLEPVLDFRTAKDNPILVHPEDNWRSLCPVGADNKRNLCAHDVSEDGDVEAVLAKCDHVIDRVYHTKANQQAMMETFRTYTYLDAYGRLNVVASTQVPFHARRILAHALDIPKSKVRVIKPRIGGGFGAKQTVVAEVYPALVTWKTGKPAKIIYTREESLIASSPRHEMELHVRLGADKEGNIKAIDLYTLSNTGAFGEHGPTTVGLSGHKSIPLYGKAEAFRFTYDVVYTNVMSAGAYRGYGATQGQFAVESAVNELAEVLGMDPTVLREKNMVRQGDKMPAYYGEVTNSCTLDRCLARAKEM
;
A
#
# COMPACT_ATOMS: atom_id res chain seq x y z
N MET A 1 9.71 25.74 -32.33
CA MET A 1 10.21 26.74 -31.37
C MET A 1 9.10 27.59 -30.78
N GLU A 2 8.17 28.13 -31.54
CA GLU A 2 7.03 28.97 -31.03
C GLU A 2 6.07 28.32 -30.01
N ARG A 3 6.02 26.99 -29.88
CA ARG A 3 5.17 26.30 -28.89
C ARG A 3 5.79 26.19 -27.50
N ILE A 4 7.12 26.35 -27.39
CA ILE A 4 7.83 26.28 -26.11
C ILE A 4 7.74 27.61 -25.38
N ASP A 5 7.78 28.72 -26.11
CA ASP A 5 7.68 30.06 -25.51
C ASP A 5 6.30 30.37 -24.94
N LYS A 6 5.22 29.75 -25.47
CA LYS A 6 3.85 29.93 -24.93
C LYS A 6 3.65 29.18 -23.59
N VAL A 7 4.43 28.13 -23.29
CA VAL A 7 4.34 27.42 -22.03
C VAL A 7 5.10 28.16 -20.92
N GLN A 8 6.17 28.87 -21.24
CA GLN A 8 6.90 29.68 -20.27
C GLN A 8 6.07 30.86 -19.74
N ASN A 9 5.17 31.41 -20.52
CA ASN A 9 4.27 32.50 -20.11
C ASN A 9 3.07 32.05 -19.26
N LEU A 10 2.87 30.74 -19.07
CA LEU A 10 1.86 30.16 -18.15
C LEU A 10 2.42 29.84 -16.75
N ILE A 11 3.73 30.02 -16.54
CA ILE A 11 4.31 29.91 -15.20
C ILE A 11 4.06 31.28 -14.54
N PRO A 12 3.25 31.38 -13.46
CA PRO A 12 3.09 32.64 -12.74
C PRO A 12 4.46 33.19 -12.35
N GLU A 13 4.65 34.51 -12.48
CA GLU A 13 5.81 35.19 -11.90
C GLU A 13 6.01 34.66 -10.48
N LYS A 14 7.28 34.34 -10.15
CA LYS A 14 7.67 33.71 -8.89
C LYS A 14 6.90 34.31 -7.72
N PRO A 15 6.12 33.49 -6.96
CA PRO A 15 5.68 33.98 -5.67
C PRO A 15 6.93 34.32 -4.86
N GLU A 16 6.96 35.48 -4.25
CA GLU A 16 7.96 35.79 -3.22
C GLU A 16 7.77 34.82 -2.07
N PHE A 17 8.49 33.70 -2.12
CA PHE A 17 8.56 32.78 -0.99
C PHE A 17 9.39 33.44 0.11
N VAL A 18 8.73 34.03 1.07
CA VAL A 18 9.35 34.40 2.34
C VAL A 18 9.64 33.08 3.07
N HIS A 19 10.88 32.63 3.02
CA HIS A 19 11.31 31.45 3.75
C HIS A 19 11.31 31.73 5.25
N SER A 20 10.70 30.84 6.03
CA SER A 20 10.77 30.84 7.50
C SER A 20 12.21 30.73 8.07
N ASN A 21 13.20 30.51 7.21
CA ASN A 21 14.64 30.43 7.55
C ASN A 21 15.42 31.75 7.32
N GLN A 22 14.75 32.89 7.05
CA GLN A 22 15.46 34.17 6.94
C GLN A 22 16.19 34.58 8.22
N GLU A 23 15.82 34.00 9.37
CA GLU A 23 16.54 34.24 10.64
C GLU A 23 17.92 33.55 10.72
N LYS A 24 18.26 32.62 9.81
CA LYS A 24 19.54 31.90 9.81
C LYS A 24 20.60 32.43 8.81
N GLY A 25 20.32 33.52 8.13
CA GLY A 25 21.33 34.25 7.33
C GLY A 25 21.92 33.50 6.14
N GLU A 26 21.34 32.37 5.72
CA GLU A 26 21.73 31.70 4.49
C GLU A 26 21.06 32.40 3.30
N ASP A 27 21.85 32.95 2.43
CA ASP A 27 21.43 33.56 1.17
C ASP A 27 20.92 32.44 0.21
N VAL A 28 19.61 32.23 0.23
CA VAL A 28 18.95 31.22 -0.62
C VAL A 28 19.17 31.50 -2.10
N GLU A 29 19.46 32.74 -2.49
CA GLU A 29 19.78 33.10 -3.87
C GLU A 29 21.12 32.54 -4.34
N SER A 30 22.06 32.29 -3.40
CA SER A 30 23.34 31.66 -3.70
C SER A 30 23.28 30.17 -4.00
N LEU A 31 22.19 29.46 -3.67
CA LEU A 31 22.08 28.05 -3.84
C LEU A 31 21.91 27.67 -5.34
N LYS A 32 22.72 26.71 -5.79
CA LYS A 32 22.77 26.31 -7.20
C LYS A 32 21.65 25.37 -7.63
N ILE A 33 21.04 24.63 -6.68
CA ILE A 33 20.08 23.55 -6.96
C ILE A 33 18.77 23.75 -6.22
N VAL A 34 18.83 24.01 -4.89
CA VAL A 34 17.64 24.23 -4.06
C VAL A 34 16.89 25.46 -4.57
N ASN A 35 15.54 25.34 -4.72
CA ASN A 35 14.69 26.38 -5.29
C ASN A 35 15.06 26.83 -6.72
N ARG A 36 15.73 25.97 -7.49
CA ARG A 36 16.02 26.22 -8.92
C ARG A 36 15.27 25.23 -9.81
N PRO A 37 14.82 25.65 -11.01
CA PRO A 37 14.22 24.76 -12.00
C PRO A 37 15.29 23.89 -12.64
N VAL A 38 15.60 22.74 -11.98
CA VAL A 38 16.62 21.79 -12.47
C VAL A 38 15.98 20.77 -13.39
N VAL A 39 16.55 20.61 -14.58
CA VAL A 39 16.08 19.62 -15.55
C VAL A 39 16.33 18.21 -14.99
N LYS A 40 15.31 17.35 -15.07
CA LYS A 40 15.40 15.96 -14.68
C LYS A 40 16.42 15.22 -15.55
N LYS A 41 17.36 14.45 -14.94
CA LYS A 41 18.50 13.82 -15.63
C LYS A 41 18.10 12.95 -16.82
N ASP A 42 16.95 12.29 -16.76
CA ASP A 42 16.43 11.39 -17.78
C ASP A 42 15.26 11.98 -18.59
N ALA A 43 15.02 13.28 -18.50
CA ALA A 43 13.93 13.96 -19.21
C ALA A 43 13.97 13.70 -20.72
N ALA A 44 15.15 13.86 -21.34
CA ALA A 44 15.33 13.65 -22.76
C ALA A 44 14.99 12.21 -23.21
N ALA A 45 15.42 11.20 -22.43
CA ALA A 45 15.10 9.81 -22.73
C ALA A 45 13.59 9.53 -22.63
N LEU A 46 12.92 10.14 -21.63
CA LEU A 46 11.48 10.00 -21.44
C LEU A 46 10.67 10.59 -22.61
N VAL A 47 10.96 11.84 -22.99
CA VAL A 47 10.18 12.54 -24.01
C VAL A 47 10.47 12.07 -25.44
N THR A 48 11.60 11.37 -25.65
CA THR A 48 11.98 10.81 -26.96
C THR A 48 11.70 9.31 -27.07
N GLY A 49 11.04 8.68 -26.10
CA GLY A 49 10.70 7.27 -26.11
C GLY A 49 11.90 6.31 -25.95
N LYS A 50 13.02 6.80 -25.40
CA LYS A 50 14.25 6.01 -25.17
C LYS A 50 14.38 5.46 -23.75
N ALA A 51 13.34 5.66 -22.92
CA ALA A 51 13.33 5.11 -21.57
C ALA A 51 13.22 3.58 -21.60
N VAL A 52 13.96 2.91 -20.71
CA VAL A 52 14.04 1.44 -20.63
C VAL A 52 13.27 0.94 -19.42
N TYR A 53 12.35 0.03 -19.66
CA TYR A 53 11.49 -0.60 -18.66
C TYR A 53 11.87 -2.07 -18.44
N THR A 54 11.30 -2.71 -17.44
CA THR A 54 11.64 -4.09 -17.06
C THR A 54 11.56 -5.08 -18.23
N ASN A 55 10.51 -5.00 -19.05
CA ASN A 55 10.32 -5.93 -20.17
C ASN A 55 11.33 -5.72 -21.29
N ASP A 56 11.83 -4.49 -21.46
CA ASP A 56 12.81 -4.16 -22.50
C ASP A 56 14.19 -4.78 -22.21
N LEU A 57 14.43 -5.12 -20.95
CA LEU A 57 15.67 -5.74 -20.48
C LEU A 57 15.63 -7.27 -20.47
N ALA A 58 14.44 -7.87 -20.60
CA ALA A 58 14.29 -9.32 -20.59
C ALA A 58 14.66 -9.93 -21.94
N PRO A 59 15.61 -10.89 -21.99
CA PRO A 59 15.94 -11.61 -23.21
C PRO A 59 14.72 -12.33 -23.80
N SER A 60 14.74 -12.55 -25.12
CA SER A 60 13.66 -13.23 -25.83
C SER A 60 13.53 -14.71 -25.47
N ASP A 61 14.63 -15.33 -25.07
CA ASP A 61 14.78 -16.77 -24.78
C ASP A 61 14.52 -17.12 -23.30
N CYS A 62 14.13 -16.16 -22.47
CA CYS A 62 13.80 -16.46 -21.07
C CYS A 62 12.47 -17.22 -20.94
N LEU A 63 12.36 -18.05 -19.90
CA LEU A 63 11.13 -18.74 -19.57
C LEU A 63 10.00 -17.75 -19.29
N ILE A 64 8.82 -18.04 -19.81
CA ILE A 64 7.58 -17.31 -19.53
C ILE A 64 6.91 -17.97 -18.34
N VAL A 65 6.65 -17.18 -17.31
CA VAL A 65 6.00 -17.63 -16.05
C VAL A 65 4.57 -17.11 -16.00
N LYS A 66 3.63 -17.98 -15.66
CA LYS A 66 2.24 -17.65 -15.38
C LYS A 66 1.78 -18.37 -14.10
N VAL A 67 0.71 -17.85 -13.50
CA VAL A 67 0.18 -18.34 -12.22
C VAL A 67 -1.23 -18.90 -12.43
N VAL A 68 -1.43 -20.16 -12.05
CA VAL A 68 -2.77 -20.76 -11.94
C VAL A 68 -3.41 -20.22 -10.67
N ARG A 69 -4.61 -19.65 -10.78
CA ARG A 69 -5.27 -18.94 -9.69
C ARG A 69 -6.50 -19.66 -9.18
N SER A 70 -6.74 -19.53 -7.88
CA SER A 70 -7.94 -20.07 -7.24
C SER A 70 -9.21 -19.37 -7.75
N PRO A 71 -10.27 -20.13 -8.10
CA PRO A 71 -11.58 -19.56 -8.35
C PRO A 71 -12.42 -19.37 -7.08
N TYR A 72 -11.90 -19.80 -5.92
CA TYR A 72 -12.61 -19.79 -4.65
C TYR A 72 -12.01 -18.77 -3.69
N ALA A 73 -12.88 -18.13 -2.93
CA ALA A 73 -12.51 -17.17 -1.91
C ALA A 73 -11.84 -17.82 -0.68
N HIS A 74 -12.31 -19.03 -0.31
CA HIS A 74 -11.73 -19.82 0.78
C HIS A 74 -11.80 -21.30 0.42
N ALA A 75 -10.66 -21.97 0.33
CA ALA A 75 -10.60 -23.39 0.00
C ALA A 75 -9.28 -24.02 0.46
N LEU A 76 -9.27 -25.35 0.61
CA LEU A 76 -8.07 -26.16 0.77
C LEU A 76 -7.81 -26.95 -0.51
N ILE A 77 -6.58 -26.96 -0.99
CA ILE A 77 -6.14 -27.88 -2.04
C ILE A 77 -5.98 -29.26 -1.42
N LYS A 78 -6.88 -30.18 -1.76
CA LYS A 78 -6.84 -31.59 -1.31
C LYS A 78 -5.89 -32.41 -2.16
N ASP A 79 -5.90 -32.15 -3.48
CA ASP A 79 -5.00 -32.77 -4.44
C ASP A 79 -4.69 -31.81 -5.59
N ILE A 80 -3.47 -31.92 -6.11
CA ILE A 80 -3.03 -31.18 -7.29
C ILE A 80 -2.21 -32.10 -8.19
N ASN A 81 -2.70 -32.31 -9.41
CA ASN A 81 -2.08 -33.16 -10.42
C ASN A 81 -1.54 -32.29 -11.57
N THR A 82 -0.23 -32.32 -11.75
CA THR A 82 0.51 -31.50 -12.72
C THR A 82 1.04 -32.31 -13.91
N ALA A 83 0.98 -33.67 -13.86
CA ALA A 83 1.63 -34.56 -14.84
C ALA A 83 1.28 -34.26 -16.30
N ARG A 84 -0.02 -33.96 -16.58
CA ARG A 84 -0.44 -33.60 -17.94
C ARG A 84 0.04 -32.22 -18.39
N ALA A 85 0.20 -31.30 -17.43
CA ALA A 85 0.73 -29.95 -17.71
C ALA A 85 2.23 -30.00 -17.97
N GLU A 86 2.96 -30.79 -17.21
CA GLU A 86 4.41 -31.01 -17.38
C GLU A 86 4.75 -31.69 -18.70
N ALA A 87 3.88 -32.57 -19.20
CA ALA A 87 4.04 -33.28 -20.47
C ALA A 87 3.80 -32.38 -21.72
N VAL A 88 3.39 -31.12 -21.55
CA VAL A 88 3.20 -30.21 -22.70
C VAL A 88 4.58 -29.79 -23.22
N PRO A 89 4.86 -29.99 -24.54
CA PRO A 89 6.12 -29.58 -25.13
C PRO A 89 6.41 -28.09 -24.89
N GLY A 90 7.64 -27.81 -24.43
CA GLY A 90 8.09 -26.47 -24.11
C GLY A 90 7.81 -26.03 -22.66
N ILE A 91 7.22 -26.89 -21.82
CA ILE A 91 7.13 -26.64 -20.37
C ILE A 91 8.44 -27.05 -19.70
N GLU A 92 8.96 -26.18 -18.88
CA GLU A 92 10.17 -26.39 -18.08
C GLU A 92 9.84 -26.94 -16.69
N CYS A 93 8.85 -26.34 -16.02
CA CYS A 93 8.38 -26.81 -14.73
C CYS A 93 6.95 -26.34 -14.42
N VAL A 94 6.30 -27.12 -13.55
CA VAL A 94 5.05 -26.73 -12.87
C VAL A 94 5.31 -26.85 -11.37
N LEU A 95 5.23 -25.73 -10.65
CA LEU A 95 5.52 -25.68 -9.22
C LEU A 95 4.23 -25.52 -8.43
N THR A 96 4.14 -26.23 -7.32
CA THR A 96 3.02 -26.26 -6.39
C THR A 96 3.48 -25.86 -4.98
N TYR A 97 2.57 -25.79 -4.02
CA TYR A 97 2.94 -25.55 -2.62
C TYR A 97 3.95 -26.56 -2.06
N LYS A 98 4.01 -27.79 -2.64
CA LYS A 98 4.98 -28.84 -2.26
C LYS A 98 6.41 -28.49 -2.66
N ASP A 99 6.58 -27.60 -3.61
CA ASP A 99 7.86 -27.20 -4.19
C ASP A 99 8.42 -25.91 -3.59
N CYS A 100 7.65 -25.23 -2.73
CA CYS A 100 8.01 -23.96 -2.13
C CYS A 100 8.59 -24.14 -0.72
N PRO A 101 9.47 -23.22 -0.25
CA PRO A 101 9.84 -23.17 1.15
C PRO A 101 8.60 -22.96 2.04
N ASN A 102 8.47 -23.75 3.10
CA ASN A 102 7.42 -23.57 4.11
C ASN A 102 7.82 -22.47 5.11
N LYS A 103 8.08 -21.28 4.61
CA LYS A 103 8.54 -20.14 5.41
C LYS A 103 7.65 -18.92 5.11
N ARG A 104 6.85 -18.54 6.11
CA ARG A 104 5.96 -17.38 5.97
C ARG A 104 6.77 -16.09 5.90
N PHE A 105 6.33 -15.20 5.04
CA PHE A 105 6.89 -13.87 4.84
C PHE A 105 5.78 -12.82 4.79
N THR A 106 6.14 -11.55 4.91
CA THR A 106 5.24 -10.43 4.60
C THR A 106 5.56 -9.87 3.22
N MET A 107 4.54 -9.44 2.48
CA MET A 107 4.73 -8.79 1.17
C MET A 107 5.12 -7.32 1.28
N ALA A 108 4.87 -6.71 2.42
CA ALA A 108 5.23 -5.33 2.70
C ALA A 108 6.62 -5.24 3.35
N GLY A 109 7.24 -4.07 3.26
CA GLY A 109 8.54 -3.88 3.89
C GLY A 109 8.93 -2.42 3.90
N GLN A 110 8.57 -1.69 4.95
CA GLN A 110 9.00 -0.31 5.13
C GLN A 110 10.11 -0.16 6.15
N THR A 111 10.09 -0.99 7.19
CA THR A 111 11.10 -1.03 8.24
C THR A 111 11.63 -2.45 8.42
N TYR A 112 12.45 -2.67 9.43
CA TYR A 112 12.81 -3.98 9.92
C TYR A 112 12.97 -3.92 11.46
N PRO A 113 12.26 -4.78 12.20
CA PRO A 113 11.26 -5.72 11.70
C PRO A 113 10.07 -5.02 11.03
N GLU A 114 9.42 -5.70 10.09
CA GLU A 114 8.22 -5.18 9.45
C GLU A 114 7.06 -5.13 10.46
N PRO A 115 6.28 -4.04 10.48
CA PRO A 115 5.09 -3.96 11.34
C PRO A 115 3.96 -4.89 10.88
N SER A 116 4.00 -5.35 9.64
CA SER A 116 3.03 -6.30 9.10
C SER A 116 3.32 -7.74 9.50
N PRO A 117 2.30 -8.57 9.76
CA PRO A 117 2.47 -9.99 10.06
C PRO A 117 3.15 -10.78 8.95
N TYR A 118 3.82 -11.85 9.34
CA TYR A 118 4.39 -12.88 8.46
C TYR A 118 3.33 -13.96 8.25
N ASP A 119 2.47 -13.74 7.26
CA ASP A 119 1.23 -14.49 7.05
C ASP A 119 1.16 -15.20 5.69
N ARG A 120 2.07 -14.93 4.74
CA ARG A 120 2.03 -15.45 3.38
C ARG A 120 3.13 -16.48 3.11
N LEU A 121 2.80 -17.50 2.29
CA LEU A 121 3.72 -18.39 1.59
C LEU A 121 3.77 -18.01 0.10
N ILE A 122 4.80 -18.45 -0.66
CA ILE A 122 4.87 -18.23 -2.11
C ILE A 122 3.67 -18.91 -2.80
N LEU A 123 3.44 -20.19 -2.49
CA LEU A 123 2.24 -20.95 -2.79
C LEU A 123 1.80 -21.64 -1.49
N ASP A 124 0.51 -21.63 -1.21
CA ASP A 124 -0.06 -22.26 -0.02
C ASP A 124 -1.07 -23.35 -0.42
N GLN A 125 -1.31 -24.28 0.47
CA GLN A 125 -2.37 -25.26 0.34
C GLN A 125 -3.74 -24.62 0.60
N ARG A 126 -3.81 -23.55 1.41
CA ARG A 126 -5.01 -22.78 1.68
C ARG A 126 -5.14 -21.59 0.75
N MET A 127 -6.20 -21.58 -0.03
CA MET A 127 -6.60 -20.43 -0.85
C MET A 127 -7.43 -19.47 0.00
N ARG A 128 -7.07 -18.18 -0.04
CA ARG A 128 -7.67 -17.16 0.84
C ARG A 128 -8.44 -16.07 0.12
N PHE A 129 -8.37 -16.02 -1.22
CA PHE A 129 -9.20 -15.10 -2.02
C PHE A 129 -9.33 -15.59 -3.46
N VAL A 130 -10.33 -15.12 -4.19
CA VAL A 130 -10.49 -15.38 -5.62
C VAL A 130 -9.34 -14.69 -6.37
N GLY A 131 -8.46 -15.47 -7.01
CA GLY A 131 -7.23 -14.97 -7.63
C GLY A 131 -5.95 -15.34 -6.89
N ASP A 132 -6.03 -15.99 -5.72
CA ASP A 132 -4.86 -16.48 -4.97
C ASP A 132 -4.06 -17.51 -5.79
N ALA A 133 -2.75 -17.55 -5.57
CA ALA A 133 -1.83 -18.36 -6.36
C ALA A 133 -1.87 -19.84 -5.94
N ALA A 134 -2.31 -20.72 -6.83
CA ALA A 134 -2.41 -22.17 -6.59
C ALA A 134 -1.22 -22.96 -7.17
N ALA A 135 -0.71 -22.56 -8.35
CA ALA A 135 0.47 -23.17 -8.98
C ALA A 135 1.18 -22.16 -9.89
N ILE A 136 2.47 -22.40 -10.15
CA ILE A 136 3.29 -21.66 -11.12
C ILE A 136 3.59 -22.56 -12.30
N VAL A 137 3.40 -22.07 -13.52
CA VAL A 137 3.76 -22.77 -14.75
C VAL A 137 4.82 -21.94 -15.50
N ALA A 138 5.92 -22.56 -15.86
CA ALA A 138 7.01 -21.93 -16.59
C ALA A 138 7.36 -22.73 -17.85
N GLY A 139 7.57 -22.04 -18.98
CA GLY A 139 7.88 -22.66 -20.25
C GLY A 139 8.46 -21.69 -21.26
N THR A 140 8.83 -22.19 -22.44
CA THR A 140 9.54 -21.46 -23.48
C THR A 140 8.64 -20.57 -24.34
N SER A 141 7.32 -20.78 -24.31
CA SER A 141 6.36 -19.95 -25.04
C SER A 141 5.08 -19.69 -24.25
N GLU A 142 4.45 -18.55 -24.51
CA GLU A 142 3.19 -18.20 -23.85
C GLU A 142 2.05 -19.16 -24.21
N GLU A 143 2.07 -19.69 -25.42
CA GLU A 143 1.08 -20.67 -25.90
C GLU A 143 1.21 -21.99 -25.13
N ALA A 144 2.41 -22.54 -25.00
CA ALA A 144 2.69 -23.76 -24.23
C ALA A 144 2.26 -23.59 -22.76
N VAL A 145 2.64 -22.46 -22.15
CA VAL A 145 2.29 -22.14 -20.76
C VAL A 145 0.78 -22.05 -20.57
N LYS A 146 0.06 -21.32 -21.43
CA LYS A 146 -1.41 -21.21 -21.37
C LYS A 146 -2.10 -22.57 -21.57
N LYS A 147 -1.57 -23.43 -22.45
CA LYS A 147 -2.07 -24.81 -22.65
C LYS A 147 -1.86 -25.64 -21.37
N ALA A 148 -0.67 -25.60 -20.81
CA ALA A 148 -0.32 -26.34 -19.59
C ALA A 148 -1.17 -25.90 -18.41
N MET A 149 -1.38 -24.60 -18.20
CA MET A 149 -2.24 -24.07 -17.12
C MET A 149 -3.64 -24.71 -17.11
N LYS A 150 -4.26 -24.94 -18.27
CA LYS A 150 -5.57 -25.57 -18.40
C LYS A 150 -5.56 -27.08 -18.05
N LEU A 151 -4.39 -27.70 -18.05
CA LEU A 151 -4.19 -29.12 -17.75
C LEU A 151 -3.81 -29.39 -16.31
N VAL A 152 -3.45 -28.37 -15.54
CA VAL A 152 -3.32 -28.50 -14.08
C VAL A 152 -4.68 -28.82 -13.49
N LYS A 153 -4.79 -29.96 -12.78
CA LYS A 153 -6.03 -30.40 -12.14
C LYS A 153 -5.91 -30.22 -10.63
N ILE A 154 -6.80 -29.42 -10.07
CA ILE A 154 -6.82 -29.13 -8.64
C ILE A 154 -8.17 -29.56 -8.07
N GLN A 155 -8.11 -30.37 -7.03
CA GLN A 155 -9.28 -30.74 -6.24
C GLN A 155 -9.32 -29.84 -4.99
N TYR A 156 -10.37 -29.06 -4.89
CA TYR A 156 -10.59 -28.16 -3.78
C TYR A 156 -11.62 -28.70 -2.80
N GLU A 157 -11.37 -28.52 -1.52
CA GLU A 157 -12.38 -28.51 -0.48
C GLU A 157 -12.75 -27.03 -0.24
N VAL A 158 -13.95 -26.65 -0.66
CA VAL A 158 -14.43 -25.27 -0.52
C VAL A 158 -14.87 -25.04 0.93
N LEU A 159 -14.39 -23.96 1.51
CA LEU A 159 -14.70 -23.54 2.87
C LEU A 159 -15.57 -22.31 2.85
N GLU A 160 -16.26 -22.06 3.96
CA GLU A 160 -17.02 -20.82 4.15
C GLU A 160 -16.07 -19.61 4.24
N PRO A 161 -16.28 -18.53 3.45
CA PRO A 161 -15.44 -17.36 3.47
C PRO A 161 -15.99 -16.27 4.41
N VAL A 162 -15.08 -15.46 4.97
CA VAL A 162 -15.41 -14.20 5.63
C VAL A 162 -15.22 -13.08 4.61
N LEU A 163 -16.33 -12.50 4.12
CA LEU A 163 -16.30 -11.49 3.06
C LEU A 163 -16.61 -10.06 3.55
N ASP A 164 -17.46 -9.94 4.59
CA ASP A 164 -17.77 -8.65 5.20
C ASP A 164 -16.78 -8.35 6.34
N PHE A 165 -15.98 -7.31 6.15
CA PHE A 165 -14.98 -6.91 7.14
C PHE A 165 -15.58 -6.40 8.45
N ARG A 166 -16.85 -5.96 8.45
CA ARG A 166 -17.56 -5.51 9.65
C ARG A 166 -17.81 -6.63 10.64
N THR A 167 -17.88 -7.85 10.12
CA THR A 167 -18.14 -9.06 10.93
C THR A 167 -16.92 -9.98 11.03
N ALA A 168 -15.76 -9.51 10.56
CA ALA A 168 -14.55 -10.34 10.48
C ALA A 168 -13.82 -10.47 11.81
N LYS A 169 -13.78 -9.40 12.61
CA LYS A 169 -13.17 -9.42 13.94
C LYS A 169 -13.95 -10.38 14.84
N ASP A 170 -13.21 -11.25 15.52
CA ASP A 170 -13.75 -12.28 16.40
C ASP A 170 -14.71 -13.30 15.71
N ASN A 171 -14.68 -13.39 14.39
CA ASN A 171 -15.43 -14.37 13.63
C ASN A 171 -14.86 -15.78 13.89
N PRO A 172 -15.73 -16.81 14.11
CA PRO A 172 -15.26 -18.18 14.32
C PRO A 172 -14.52 -18.79 13.12
N ILE A 173 -14.79 -18.27 11.91
CA ILE A 173 -14.08 -18.67 10.69
C ILE A 173 -12.79 -17.85 10.59
N LEU A 174 -11.64 -18.53 10.64
CA LEU A 174 -10.34 -17.88 10.64
C LEU A 174 -9.73 -17.88 9.23
N VAL A 175 -9.28 -16.71 8.79
CA VAL A 175 -8.52 -16.56 7.54
C VAL A 175 -7.12 -17.15 7.69
N HIS A 176 -6.51 -17.00 8.88
CA HIS A 176 -5.21 -17.54 9.24
C HIS A 176 -5.27 -18.42 10.49
N PRO A 177 -5.73 -19.68 10.39
CA PRO A 177 -5.80 -20.58 11.55
C PRO A 177 -4.43 -21.15 11.93
N GLU A 178 -3.38 -20.96 11.14
CA GLU A 178 -2.07 -21.62 11.26
C GLU A 178 -1.26 -21.11 12.47
N ASP A 179 -0.60 -22.03 13.15
CA ASP A 179 0.22 -21.71 14.33
C ASP A 179 1.60 -21.11 13.97
N ASN A 180 2.05 -21.24 12.73
CA ASN A 180 3.28 -20.62 12.23
C ASN A 180 3.10 -19.19 11.72
N TRP A 181 1.89 -18.62 11.81
CA TRP A 181 1.63 -17.20 11.67
C TRP A 181 2.32 -16.42 12.80
N ARG A 182 2.86 -15.24 12.52
CA ARG A 182 3.52 -14.42 13.54
C ARG A 182 3.56 -12.95 13.17
N SER A 183 3.54 -12.09 14.19
CA SER A 183 3.90 -10.68 14.09
C SER A 183 5.22 -10.45 14.83
N LEU A 184 6.12 -9.66 14.26
CA LEU A 184 7.42 -9.31 14.88
C LEU A 184 7.38 -7.95 15.57
N CYS A 185 6.32 -7.17 15.37
CA CYS A 185 6.10 -5.88 16.01
C CYS A 185 4.85 -5.93 16.88
N PRO A 186 4.80 -5.16 17.98
CA PRO A 186 3.64 -5.07 18.86
C PRO A 186 2.54 -4.17 18.25
N VAL A 187 1.91 -4.65 17.18
CA VAL A 187 0.85 -3.91 16.47
C VAL A 187 -0.55 -4.36 16.88
N GLY A 188 -0.71 -5.05 18.00
CA GLY A 188 -2.01 -5.57 18.46
C GLY A 188 -2.59 -6.66 17.56
N ALA A 189 -1.74 -7.41 16.84
CA ALA A 189 -2.16 -8.43 15.90
C ALA A 189 -2.50 -9.76 16.60
N ASP A 190 -3.61 -10.39 16.19
CA ASP A 190 -4.08 -11.69 16.69
C ASP A 190 -4.83 -12.44 15.59
N ASN A 191 -4.19 -13.45 15.00
CA ASN A 191 -4.79 -14.25 13.93
C ASN A 191 -6.01 -15.08 14.39
N LYS A 192 -6.11 -15.41 15.67
CA LYS A 192 -7.25 -16.15 16.21
C LYS A 192 -8.49 -15.27 16.39
N ARG A 193 -8.35 -13.98 16.19
CA ARG A 193 -9.43 -12.99 16.18
C ARG A 193 -9.66 -12.38 14.78
N ASN A 194 -9.01 -12.91 13.74
CA ASN A 194 -8.91 -12.28 12.41
C ASN A 194 -8.39 -10.83 12.47
N LEU A 195 -7.55 -10.50 13.44
CA LEU A 195 -7.03 -9.16 13.67
C LEU A 195 -5.58 -9.05 13.18
N CYS A 196 -5.37 -8.22 12.17
CA CYS A 196 -4.05 -7.92 11.62
C CYS A 196 -3.32 -6.85 12.44
N ALA A 197 -4.06 -5.88 12.96
CA ALA A 197 -3.54 -4.86 13.85
C ALA A 197 -4.68 -4.19 14.64
N HIS A 198 -4.31 -3.67 15.81
CA HIS A 198 -5.15 -2.85 16.67
C HIS A 198 -4.26 -1.87 17.42
N ASP A 199 -4.69 -0.62 17.56
CA ASP A 199 -4.00 0.36 18.39
C ASP A 199 -4.96 1.46 18.85
N VAL A 200 -4.60 2.10 19.99
CA VAL A 200 -5.31 3.24 20.57
C VAL A 200 -4.29 4.32 20.89
N SER A 201 -4.53 5.52 20.41
CA SER A 201 -3.76 6.72 20.73
C SER A 201 -4.71 7.81 21.21
N GLU A 202 -4.49 8.32 22.39
CA GLU A 202 -5.38 9.31 23.02
C GLU A 202 -4.62 10.33 23.86
N ASP A 203 -5.20 11.51 24.01
CA ASP A 203 -4.78 12.56 24.94
C ASP A 203 -6.01 13.28 25.46
N GLY A 204 -6.12 13.46 26.78
CA GLY A 204 -7.30 13.99 27.47
C GLY A 204 -8.47 12.99 27.57
N ASP A 205 -9.52 13.40 28.26
CA ASP A 205 -10.77 12.62 28.41
C ASP A 205 -11.78 13.04 27.35
N VAL A 206 -11.79 12.32 26.23
CA VAL A 206 -12.66 12.62 25.08
C VAL A 206 -14.14 12.58 25.45
N GLU A 207 -14.57 11.61 26.27
CA GLU A 207 -15.98 11.48 26.65
C GLU A 207 -16.43 12.65 27.52
N ALA A 208 -15.62 13.03 28.50
CA ALA A 208 -15.91 14.17 29.37
C ALA A 208 -15.91 15.50 28.60
N VAL A 209 -15.08 15.66 27.59
CA VAL A 209 -15.03 16.86 26.73
C VAL A 209 -16.24 16.90 25.82
N LEU A 210 -16.53 15.79 25.08
CA LEU A 210 -17.69 15.69 24.19
C LEU A 210 -19.01 15.97 24.91
N ALA A 211 -19.16 15.47 26.14
CA ALA A 211 -20.36 15.70 26.97
C ALA A 211 -20.61 17.18 27.30
N LYS A 212 -19.58 18.04 27.20
CA LYS A 212 -19.65 19.48 27.46
C LYS A 212 -19.76 20.33 26.20
N CYS A 213 -19.61 19.72 25.03
CA CYS A 213 -19.73 20.43 23.76
C CYS A 213 -21.19 20.84 23.51
N ASP A 214 -21.36 22.03 22.92
CA ASP A 214 -22.68 22.52 22.48
C ASP A 214 -23.17 21.78 21.22
N HIS A 215 -22.23 21.39 20.37
CA HIS A 215 -22.50 20.68 19.13
C HIS A 215 -21.57 19.46 18.99
N VAL A 216 -22.13 18.32 18.62
CA VAL A 216 -21.39 17.08 18.36
C VAL A 216 -21.88 16.52 17.03
N ILE A 217 -20.95 16.34 16.10
CA ILE A 217 -21.14 15.56 14.88
C ILE A 217 -20.74 14.12 15.20
N ASP A 218 -21.63 13.18 14.94
CA ASP A 218 -21.43 11.75 15.13
C ASP A 218 -21.83 11.05 13.82
N ARG A 219 -20.83 10.59 13.04
CA ARG A 219 -21.03 10.07 11.68
C ARG A 219 -20.10 8.92 11.36
N VAL A 220 -20.59 8.03 10.52
CA VAL A 220 -19.82 6.94 9.92
C VAL A 220 -19.66 7.21 8.43
N TYR A 221 -18.42 7.26 7.98
CA TYR A 221 -18.06 7.43 6.58
C TYR A 221 -17.47 6.13 6.03
N HIS A 222 -17.75 5.81 4.77
CA HIS A 222 -17.26 4.60 4.12
C HIS A 222 -16.49 4.94 2.85
N THR A 223 -15.29 4.35 2.70
CA THR A 223 -14.47 4.44 1.48
C THR A 223 -14.23 3.05 0.92
N LYS A 224 -14.52 2.86 -0.37
CA LYS A 224 -14.36 1.57 -1.05
C LYS A 224 -12.92 1.30 -1.46
N ALA A 225 -12.57 0.01 -1.59
CA ALA A 225 -11.36 -0.43 -2.25
C ALA A 225 -11.38 0.00 -3.73
N ASN A 226 -10.22 0.49 -4.22
CA ASN A 226 -10.05 0.81 -5.62
C ASN A 226 -8.60 0.58 -6.07
N GLN A 227 -8.43 0.27 -7.35
CA GLN A 227 -7.13 -0.09 -7.94
C GLN A 227 -6.35 1.15 -8.38
N GLN A 228 -5.01 1.08 -8.26
CA GLN A 228 -4.09 2.12 -8.74
C GLN A 228 -4.08 2.22 -10.28
N ALA A 229 -4.40 1.13 -10.97
CA ALA A 229 -4.54 1.04 -12.42
C ALA A 229 -3.38 1.69 -13.22
N MET A 230 -2.13 1.57 -12.68
CA MET A 230 -0.94 2.08 -13.35
C MET A 230 -0.83 1.52 -14.77
N MET A 231 -0.35 2.35 -15.73
CA MET A 231 -0.26 1.99 -17.14
C MET A 231 0.62 0.74 -17.34
N GLU A 232 1.79 0.69 -16.71
CA GLU A 232 2.62 -0.50 -16.67
C GLU A 232 2.12 -1.46 -15.58
N THR A 233 1.67 -2.65 -15.97
CA THR A 233 1.27 -3.73 -15.07
C THR A 233 2.46 -4.27 -14.27
N PHE A 234 2.25 -5.16 -13.30
CA PHE A 234 3.33 -5.82 -12.58
C PHE A 234 4.14 -6.70 -13.54
N ARG A 235 5.48 -6.55 -13.47
CA ARG A 235 6.40 -7.33 -14.30
C ARG A 235 7.77 -7.46 -13.67
N THR A 236 8.37 -8.63 -13.87
CA THR A 236 9.66 -8.97 -13.30
C THR A 236 10.38 -9.95 -14.24
N TYR A 237 11.68 -9.73 -14.39
CA TYR A 237 12.61 -10.62 -15.06
C TYR A 237 13.69 -11.06 -14.07
N THR A 238 14.09 -12.33 -14.09
CA THR A 238 15.06 -12.91 -13.16
C THR A 238 16.09 -13.78 -13.87
N TYR A 239 17.33 -13.80 -13.35
CA TYR A 239 18.42 -14.64 -13.86
C TYR A 239 19.48 -14.85 -12.78
N LEU A 240 20.29 -15.91 -12.91
CA LEU A 240 21.50 -16.09 -12.11
C LEU A 240 22.69 -15.45 -12.81
N ASP A 241 23.51 -14.68 -12.07
CA ASP A 241 24.78 -14.18 -12.60
C ASP A 241 25.89 -15.25 -12.51
N ALA A 242 27.08 -14.93 -13.02
CA ALA A 242 28.24 -15.83 -13.03
C ALA A 242 28.69 -16.26 -11.61
N TYR A 243 28.25 -15.55 -10.58
CA TYR A 243 28.53 -15.87 -9.17
C TYR A 243 27.38 -16.65 -8.49
N GLY A 244 26.38 -17.06 -9.25
CA GLY A 244 25.19 -17.74 -8.75
C GLY A 244 24.29 -16.85 -7.86
N ARG A 245 24.32 -15.51 -8.07
CA ARG A 245 23.37 -14.61 -7.43
C ARG A 245 22.12 -14.49 -8.28
N LEU A 246 20.98 -14.54 -7.60
CA LEU A 246 19.68 -14.24 -8.19
C LEU A 246 19.55 -12.73 -8.41
N ASN A 247 19.57 -12.32 -9.66
CA ASN A 247 19.28 -10.96 -10.09
C ASN A 247 17.79 -10.86 -10.42
N VAL A 248 17.13 -9.87 -9.84
CA VAL A 248 15.71 -9.61 -10.01
C VAL A 248 15.54 -8.20 -10.56
N VAL A 249 15.24 -8.12 -11.85
CA VAL A 249 14.93 -6.86 -12.53
C VAL A 249 13.43 -6.66 -12.44
N ALA A 250 12.99 -5.73 -11.62
CA ALA A 250 11.58 -5.57 -11.28
C ALA A 250 11.09 -4.14 -11.43
N SER A 251 9.84 -4.01 -11.87
CA SER A 251 9.09 -2.77 -11.83
C SER A 251 8.60 -2.55 -10.39
N THR A 252 9.50 -2.10 -9.52
CA THR A 252 9.28 -1.92 -8.08
C THR A 252 9.59 -0.50 -7.61
N GLN A 253 8.91 -0.02 -6.58
CA GLN A 253 9.23 1.24 -5.88
C GLN A 253 10.27 1.04 -4.78
N VAL A 254 10.48 -0.20 -4.31
CA VAL A 254 11.21 -0.53 -3.07
C VAL A 254 12.26 -1.64 -3.26
N PRO A 255 13.32 -1.42 -4.06
CA PRO A 255 14.26 -2.48 -4.42
C PRO A 255 14.97 -3.12 -3.21
N PHE A 256 15.27 -2.37 -2.17
CA PHE A 256 15.93 -2.89 -0.97
C PHE A 256 14.98 -3.76 -0.11
N HIS A 257 13.71 -3.37 0.00
CA HIS A 257 12.71 -4.18 0.67
C HIS A 257 12.39 -5.44 -0.13
N ALA A 258 12.22 -5.33 -1.46
CA ALA A 258 12.04 -6.47 -2.34
C ALA A 258 13.18 -7.49 -2.19
N ARG A 259 14.45 -7.03 -2.12
CA ARG A 259 15.61 -7.90 -1.86
C ARG A 259 15.47 -8.67 -0.55
N ARG A 260 15.08 -8.01 0.53
CA ARG A 260 14.92 -8.63 1.86
C ARG A 260 13.78 -9.64 1.86
N ILE A 261 12.63 -9.26 1.30
CA ILE A 261 11.43 -10.11 1.21
C ILE A 261 11.70 -11.35 0.37
N LEU A 262 12.31 -11.20 -0.81
CA LEU A 262 12.65 -12.32 -1.69
C LEU A 262 13.63 -13.30 -1.04
N ALA A 263 14.67 -12.78 -0.39
CA ALA A 263 15.63 -13.62 0.34
C ALA A 263 14.93 -14.42 1.45
N HIS A 264 13.98 -13.79 2.16
CA HIS A 264 13.21 -14.46 3.21
C HIS A 264 12.24 -15.49 2.64
N ALA A 265 11.47 -15.14 1.61
CA ALA A 265 10.50 -16.03 0.97
C ALA A 265 11.13 -17.26 0.32
N LEU A 266 12.31 -17.10 -0.29
CA LEU A 266 13.08 -18.19 -0.91
C LEU A 266 13.94 -18.96 0.08
N ASP A 267 14.02 -18.53 1.35
CA ASP A 267 14.89 -19.07 2.39
C ASP A 267 16.37 -19.11 1.99
N ILE A 268 16.87 -18.01 1.41
CA ILE A 268 18.28 -17.87 0.98
C ILE A 268 18.91 -16.61 1.59
N PRO A 269 20.24 -16.55 1.71
CA PRO A 269 20.92 -15.37 2.21
C PRO A 269 20.67 -14.14 1.37
N LYS A 270 20.49 -12.95 1.99
CA LYS A 270 20.35 -11.66 1.29
C LYS A 270 21.50 -11.34 0.33
N SER A 271 22.71 -11.84 0.61
CA SER A 271 23.88 -11.72 -0.28
C SER A 271 23.70 -12.43 -1.63
N LYS A 272 22.81 -13.43 -1.69
CA LYS A 272 22.47 -14.17 -2.92
C LYS A 272 21.39 -13.49 -3.76
N VAL A 273 20.84 -12.37 -3.33
CA VAL A 273 19.79 -11.65 -4.07
C VAL A 273 20.26 -10.23 -4.40
N ARG A 274 20.13 -9.84 -5.67
CA ARG A 274 20.30 -8.47 -6.15
C ARG A 274 19.02 -8.02 -6.84
N VAL A 275 18.45 -6.90 -6.42
CA VAL A 275 17.27 -6.29 -7.07
C VAL A 275 17.73 -5.08 -7.89
N ILE A 276 17.32 -5.04 -9.15
CA ILE A 276 17.60 -3.98 -10.10
C ILE A 276 16.27 -3.31 -10.45
N LYS A 277 16.20 -2.00 -10.23
CA LYS A 277 15.01 -1.19 -10.54
C LYS A 277 15.29 -0.35 -11.79
N PRO A 278 14.77 -0.74 -12.96
CA PRO A 278 14.75 0.13 -14.13
C PRO A 278 13.70 1.24 -13.98
N ARG A 279 13.41 1.96 -15.04
CA ARG A 279 12.27 2.87 -15.07
C ARG A 279 10.97 2.10 -14.83
N ILE A 280 10.04 2.72 -14.10
CA ILE A 280 8.69 2.17 -13.86
C ILE A 280 7.62 3.04 -14.53
N GLY A 281 6.63 2.40 -15.13
CA GLY A 281 5.50 3.04 -15.81
C GLY A 281 4.30 3.30 -14.91
N GLY A 282 4.56 3.94 -13.76
CA GLY A 282 3.59 4.19 -12.70
C GLY A 282 3.63 3.14 -11.60
N GLY A 283 3.31 3.55 -10.39
CA GLY A 283 3.26 2.68 -9.21
C GLY A 283 2.16 3.11 -8.25
N PHE A 284 2.11 4.39 -7.90
CA PHE A 284 1.10 5.00 -7.02
C PHE A 284 0.94 4.27 -5.67
N GLY A 285 1.98 3.56 -5.23
CA GLY A 285 1.98 2.70 -4.04
C GLY A 285 1.87 1.20 -4.35
N ALA A 286 1.18 0.75 -5.40
CA ALA A 286 1.00 -0.66 -5.72
C ALA A 286 2.32 -1.46 -5.80
N LYS A 287 3.38 -0.84 -6.28
CA LYS A 287 4.70 -1.45 -6.45
C LYS A 287 5.62 -1.27 -5.22
N GLN A 288 5.05 -0.91 -4.07
CA GLN A 288 5.71 -1.00 -2.75
C GLN A 288 5.56 -2.39 -2.13
N THR A 289 4.65 -3.20 -2.65
CA THR A 289 4.42 -4.60 -2.26
C THR A 289 5.11 -5.52 -3.26
N VAL A 290 5.66 -6.64 -2.77
CA VAL A 290 6.21 -7.71 -3.62
C VAL A 290 5.05 -8.58 -4.11
N VAL A 291 4.56 -8.31 -5.32
CA VAL A 291 3.36 -8.95 -5.90
C VAL A 291 3.73 -10.09 -6.83
N ALA A 292 4.52 -9.81 -7.86
CA ALA A 292 4.83 -10.76 -8.93
C ALA A 292 6.27 -11.31 -8.88
N GLU A 293 7.14 -10.67 -8.12
CA GLU A 293 8.59 -10.91 -8.12
C GLU A 293 8.96 -12.31 -7.62
N VAL A 294 8.20 -12.84 -6.67
CA VAL A 294 8.50 -14.15 -6.04
C VAL A 294 8.38 -15.32 -7.02
N TYR A 295 7.48 -15.24 -8.02
CA TYR A 295 7.19 -16.36 -8.91
C TYR A 295 8.34 -16.64 -9.90
N PRO A 296 8.80 -15.69 -10.72
CA PRO A 296 9.96 -15.93 -11.58
C PRO A 296 11.24 -16.10 -10.77
N ALA A 297 11.37 -15.50 -9.58
CA ALA A 297 12.49 -15.69 -8.69
C ALA A 297 12.62 -17.15 -8.23
N LEU A 298 11.52 -17.79 -7.85
CA LEU A 298 11.49 -19.20 -7.48
C LEU A 298 11.83 -20.09 -8.69
N VAL A 299 11.23 -19.82 -9.86
CA VAL A 299 11.52 -20.57 -11.10
C VAL A 299 13.00 -20.51 -11.43
N THR A 300 13.59 -19.31 -11.51
CA THR A 300 15.03 -19.14 -11.80
C THR A 300 15.90 -19.80 -10.74
N TRP A 301 15.56 -19.71 -9.46
CA TRP A 301 16.34 -20.33 -8.40
C TRP A 301 16.35 -21.87 -8.49
N LYS A 302 15.23 -22.48 -8.90
CA LYS A 302 15.10 -23.94 -9.06
C LYS A 302 15.68 -24.49 -10.36
N THR A 303 15.49 -23.76 -11.47
CA THR A 303 15.85 -24.25 -12.82
C THR A 303 17.23 -23.81 -13.28
N GLY A 304 17.79 -22.75 -12.68
CA GLY A 304 19.01 -22.08 -13.17
C GLY A 304 18.78 -21.24 -14.43
N LYS A 305 17.57 -21.22 -15.00
CA LYS A 305 17.25 -20.54 -16.27
C LYS A 305 16.65 -19.15 -16.02
N PRO A 306 16.91 -18.18 -16.91
CA PRO A 306 16.24 -16.89 -16.85
C PRO A 306 14.72 -17.04 -17.01
N ALA A 307 13.95 -16.26 -16.23
CA ALA A 307 12.50 -16.34 -16.28
C ALA A 307 11.86 -14.94 -16.15
N LYS A 308 10.71 -14.74 -16.78
CA LYS A 308 9.94 -13.49 -16.68
C LYS A 308 8.46 -13.73 -16.43
N ILE A 309 7.86 -12.82 -15.71
CA ILE A 309 6.42 -12.70 -15.54
C ILE A 309 5.96 -11.31 -15.96
N ILE A 310 4.85 -11.24 -16.68
CA ILE A 310 4.16 -10.01 -17.04
C ILE A 310 2.69 -10.24 -16.75
N TYR A 311 2.14 -9.50 -15.78
CA TYR A 311 0.71 -9.53 -15.51
C TYR A 311 -0.06 -8.84 -16.63
N THR A 312 -1.15 -9.46 -17.05
CA THR A 312 -2.18 -8.78 -17.84
C THR A 312 -2.86 -7.69 -16.98
N ARG A 313 -3.69 -6.86 -17.60
CA ARG A 313 -4.49 -5.90 -16.85
C ARG A 313 -5.46 -6.62 -15.90
N GLU A 314 -6.08 -7.70 -16.35
CA GLU A 314 -6.96 -8.53 -15.53
C GLU A 314 -6.21 -9.10 -14.32
N GLU A 315 -5.05 -9.72 -14.53
CA GLU A 315 -4.22 -10.24 -13.43
C GLU A 315 -3.84 -9.14 -12.44
N SER A 316 -3.55 -7.92 -12.92
CA SER A 316 -3.24 -6.77 -12.05
C SER A 316 -4.46 -6.30 -11.24
N LEU A 317 -5.68 -6.53 -11.72
CA LEU A 317 -6.91 -6.14 -11.03
C LEU A 317 -7.36 -7.19 -9.99
N ILE A 318 -7.07 -8.48 -10.23
CA ILE A 318 -7.54 -9.57 -9.36
C ILE A 318 -6.49 -10.12 -8.39
N ALA A 319 -5.22 -9.76 -8.55
CA ALA A 319 -4.13 -10.34 -7.76
C ALA A 319 -3.01 -9.33 -7.49
N SER A 320 -3.37 -8.18 -6.92
CA SER A 320 -2.46 -7.09 -6.55
C SER A 320 -2.78 -6.56 -5.14
N SER A 321 -2.60 -5.27 -4.92
CA SER A 321 -2.76 -4.62 -3.61
C SER A 321 -3.52 -3.29 -3.79
N PRO A 322 -4.86 -3.31 -3.87
CA PRO A 322 -5.68 -2.11 -3.98
C PRO A 322 -5.64 -1.24 -2.72
N ARG A 323 -6.35 -0.12 -2.75
CA ARG A 323 -6.61 0.70 -1.56
C ARG A 323 -7.40 -0.08 -0.52
N HIS A 324 -7.09 0.12 0.76
CA HIS A 324 -7.89 -0.40 1.87
C HIS A 324 -9.33 0.14 1.81
N GLU A 325 -10.31 -0.75 1.89
CA GLU A 325 -11.67 -0.38 2.22
C GLU A 325 -11.75 -0.06 3.71
N MET A 326 -12.36 1.08 4.06
CA MET A 326 -12.42 1.56 5.43
C MET A 326 -13.80 2.08 5.78
N GLU A 327 -14.20 1.82 7.02
CA GLU A 327 -15.29 2.49 7.71
C GLU A 327 -14.71 3.36 8.82
N LEU A 328 -15.06 4.65 8.81
CA LEU A 328 -14.47 5.64 9.69
C LEU A 328 -15.60 6.32 10.49
N HIS A 329 -15.63 6.07 11.78
CA HIS A 329 -16.56 6.68 12.70
C HIS A 329 -15.90 7.92 13.32
N VAL A 330 -16.47 9.09 13.09
CA VAL A 330 -15.98 10.37 13.59
C VAL A 330 -16.97 10.96 14.56
N ARG A 331 -16.52 11.26 15.78
CA ARG A 331 -17.23 12.12 16.72
C ARG A 331 -16.43 13.41 16.90
N LEU A 332 -17.00 14.53 16.51
CA LEU A 332 -16.36 15.84 16.48
C LEU A 332 -17.17 16.82 17.32
N GLY A 333 -16.62 17.28 18.44
CA GLY A 333 -17.28 18.19 19.38
C GLY A 333 -16.73 19.60 19.31
N ALA A 334 -17.62 20.61 19.38
CA ALA A 334 -17.29 22.03 19.43
C ALA A 334 -18.17 22.82 20.37
N ASP A 335 -17.68 24.01 20.79
CA ASP A 335 -18.49 25.03 21.46
C ASP A 335 -19.33 25.86 20.46
N LYS A 336 -20.20 26.76 20.97
CA LYS A 336 -21.05 27.65 20.17
C LYS A 336 -20.26 28.57 19.26
N GLU A 337 -19.06 28.93 19.65
CA GLU A 337 -18.14 29.80 18.93
C GLU A 337 -17.40 29.05 17.83
N GLY A 338 -17.58 27.74 17.69
CA GLY A 338 -16.91 26.88 16.71
C GLY A 338 -15.47 26.55 17.05
N ASN A 339 -15.08 26.56 18.32
CA ASN A 339 -13.80 25.97 18.72
C ASN A 339 -13.97 24.46 18.82
N ILE A 340 -13.22 23.70 18.04
CA ILE A 340 -13.19 22.24 18.10
C ILE A 340 -12.51 21.83 19.42
N LYS A 341 -13.24 21.09 20.27
CA LYS A 341 -12.82 20.69 21.60
C LYS A 341 -12.38 19.25 21.70
N ALA A 342 -13.04 18.35 20.96
CA ALA A 342 -12.70 16.94 20.96
C ALA A 342 -12.83 16.31 19.60
N ILE A 343 -11.95 15.36 19.29
CA ILE A 343 -11.99 14.54 18.09
C ILE A 343 -11.81 13.08 18.50
N ASP A 344 -12.80 12.24 18.18
CA ASP A 344 -12.72 10.79 18.34
C ASP A 344 -12.88 10.15 16.96
N LEU A 345 -11.87 9.42 16.54
CA LEU A 345 -11.87 8.71 15.26
C LEU A 345 -11.64 7.23 15.51
N TYR A 346 -12.61 6.40 15.11
CA TYR A 346 -12.42 4.97 15.00
C TYR A 346 -12.34 4.57 13.52
N THR A 347 -11.32 3.80 13.15
CA THR A 347 -11.15 3.29 11.79
C THR A 347 -11.17 1.78 11.78
N LEU A 348 -12.18 1.18 11.15
CA LEU A 348 -12.22 -0.24 10.81
C LEU A 348 -11.77 -0.42 9.37
N SER A 349 -10.76 -1.26 9.15
CA SER A 349 -10.17 -1.44 7.82
C SER A 349 -10.08 -2.89 7.40
N ASN A 350 -10.46 -3.16 6.15
CA ASN A 350 -10.31 -4.45 5.49
C ASN A 350 -8.90 -4.57 4.90
N THR A 351 -8.06 -5.45 5.45
CA THR A 351 -6.75 -5.76 4.84
C THR A 351 -6.84 -6.89 3.80
N GLY A 352 -7.98 -7.58 3.73
CA GLY A 352 -8.14 -8.76 2.87
C GLY A 352 -7.38 -9.98 3.40
N ALA A 353 -6.91 -10.81 2.49
CA ALA A 353 -6.34 -12.12 2.81
C ALA A 353 -4.98 -12.07 3.51
N PHE A 354 -4.21 -10.97 3.38
CA PHE A 354 -2.88 -10.82 3.99
C PHE A 354 -2.70 -9.41 4.53
N GLY A 355 -1.88 -9.28 5.57
CA GLY A 355 -1.71 -8.02 6.31
C GLY A 355 -0.99 -6.91 5.55
N GLU A 356 -0.06 -7.27 4.68
CA GLU A 356 0.71 -6.33 3.85
C GLU A 356 1.05 -5.00 4.55
N HIS A 357 0.52 -3.88 4.04
CA HIS A 357 0.71 -2.53 4.60
C HIS A 357 -0.36 -2.13 5.63
N GLY A 358 -1.26 -3.05 6.02
CA GLY A 358 -2.43 -2.77 6.86
C GLY A 358 -2.12 -1.94 8.11
N PRO A 359 -1.23 -2.40 9.02
CA PRO A 359 -0.97 -1.67 10.27
C PRO A 359 -0.53 -0.22 10.04
N THR A 360 0.42 0.02 9.12
CA THR A 360 0.94 1.35 8.84
C THR A 360 -0.02 2.22 8.03
N THR A 361 -0.73 1.64 7.06
CA THR A 361 -1.70 2.36 6.25
C THR A 361 -2.85 2.89 7.12
N VAL A 362 -3.41 2.03 7.96
CA VAL A 362 -4.57 2.39 8.77
C VAL A 362 -4.19 3.36 9.88
N GLY A 363 -3.05 3.18 10.52
CA GLY A 363 -2.53 4.13 11.51
C GLY A 363 -2.43 5.57 10.97
N LEU A 364 -2.07 5.73 9.67
CA LEU A 364 -2.00 7.07 9.08
C LEU A 364 -3.37 7.70 8.81
N SER A 365 -4.49 6.96 8.88
CA SER A 365 -5.83 7.56 8.75
C SER A 365 -6.11 8.56 9.88
N GLY A 366 -5.71 8.28 11.11
CA GLY A 366 -5.82 9.20 12.25
C GLY A 366 -4.60 10.12 12.40
N HIS A 367 -3.39 9.57 12.41
CA HIS A 367 -2.17 10.35 12.65
C HIS A 367 -1.86 11.43 11.60
N LYS A 368 -2.58 11.45 10.46
CA LYS A 368 -2.44 12.47 9.40
C LYS A 368 -3.69 13.31 9.19
N SER A 369 -4.79 13.02 9.86
CA SER A 369 -6.04 13.81 9.76
C SER A 369 -6.29 14.65 11.02
N ILE A 370 -6.28 14.03 12.19
CA ILE A 370 -6.54 14.71 13.47
C ILE A 370 -5.56 15.87 13.74
N PRO A 371 -4.24 15.75 13.48
CA PRO A 371 -3.30 16.84 13.78
C PRO A 371 -3.56 18.17 13.08
N LEU A 372 -4.37 18.19 12.02
CA LEU A 372 -4.79 19.46 11.39
C LEU A 372 -5.56 20.34 12.35
N TYR A 373 -6.24 19.75 13.32
CA TYR A 373 -7.03 20.40 14.36
C TYR A 373 -6.42 20.17 15.75
N GLY A 374 -5.09 20.25 15.85
CA GLY A 374 -4.29 19.93 17.03
C GLY A 374 -4.50 20.82 18.25
N LYS A 375 -5.41 21.82 18.15
CA LYS A 375 -5.81 22.68 19.29
C LYS A 375 -6.96 22.11 20.12
N ALA A 376 -7.52 20.96 19.74
CA ALA A 376 -8.54 20.27 20.50
C ALA A 376 -8.04 19.91 21.92
N GLU A 377 -8.91 20.00 22.92
CA GLU A 377 -8.59 19.70 24.32
C GLU A 377 -8.38 18.21 24.57
N ALA A 378 -9.04 17.36 23.76
CA ALA A 378 -8.86 15.92 23.79
C ALA A 378 -8.99 15.30 22.42
N PHE A 379 -8.26 14.20 22.19
CA PHE A 379 -8.45 13.35 21.04
C PHE A 379 -8.34 11.88 21.42
N ARG A 380 -9.03 11.03 20.63
CA ARG A 380 -8.81 9.59 20.64
C ARG A 380 -8.79 9.10 19.18
N PHE A 381 -7.83 8.28 18.87
CA PHE A 381 -7.75 7.54 17.61
C PHE A 381 -7.62 6.06 17.91
N THR A 382 -8.61 5.30 17.48
CA THR A 382 -8.62 3.84 17.61
C THR A 382 -8.73 3.22 16.21
N TYR A 383 -8.03 2.13 15.96
CA TYR A 383 -8.22 1.39 14.71
C TYR A 383 -8.16 -0.12 14.90
N ASP A 384 -8.92 -0.81 14.05
CA ASP A 384 -8.85 -2.25 13.84
C ASP A 384 -8.57 -2.54 12.36
N VAL A 385 -7.61 -3.41 12.10
CA VAL A 385 -7.31 -3.93 10.76
C VAL A 385 -7.64 -5.40 10.73
N VAL A 386 -8.63 -5.79 9.92
CA VAL A 386 -9.17 -7.16 9.96
C VAL A 386 -8.86 -7.94 8.69
N TYR A 387 -8.63 -9.25 8.86
CA TYR A 387 -8.50 -10.20 7.76
C TYR A 387 -9.85 -10.60 7.20
N THR A 388 -9.93 -10.76 5.88
CA THR A 388 -11.09 -11.31 5.16
C THR A 388 -10.64 -12.18 3.99
N ASN A 389 -11.56 -12.91 3.37
CA ASN A 389 -11.29 -13.72 2.19
C ASN A 389 -11.47 -12.96 0.86
N VAL A 390 -10.95 -11.71 0.82
CA VAL A 390 -10.86 -10.91 -0.40
C VAL A 390 -9.39 -10.60 -0.73
N MET A 391 -9.12 -10.09 -1.92
CA MET A 391 -7.76 -9.69 -2.32
C MET A 391 -7.18 -8.71 -1.30
N SER A 392 -5.90 -8.91 -0.95
CA SER A 392 -5.21 -8.10 0.06
C SER A 392 -5.11 -6.65 -0.36
N ALA A 393 -5.38 -5.75 0.57
CA ALA A 393 -5.16 -4.33 0.38
C ALA A 393 -3.71 -3.94 0.69
N GLY A 394 -3.24 -2.86 0.10
CA GLY A 394 -1.86 -2.40 0.27
C GLY A 394 -1.71 -0.88 0.14
N ALA A 395 -0.53 -0.45 -0.25
CA ALA A 395 -0.21 0.95 -0.39
C ALA A 395 -0.88 1.58 -1.62
N TYR A 396 -1.57 2.68 -1.42
CA TYR A 396 -2.06 3.55 -2.49
C TYR A 396 -1.87 5.00 -2.09
N ARG A 397 -1.54 5.85 -3.07
CA ARG A 397 -1.26 7.30 -2.91
C ARG A 397 -2.13 7.95 -1.85
N GLY A 398 -1.49 8.54 -0.83
CA GLY A 398 -2.11 9.06 0.40
C GLY A 398 -2.05 8.09 1.59
N TYR A 399 -1.93 6.78 1.38
CA TYR A 399 -1.56 5.75 2.35
C TYR A 399 -2.37 5.79 3.65
N GLY A 400 -3.71 5.76 3.54
CA GLY A 400 -4.65 5.89 4.67
C GLY A 400 -5.02 7.34 5.01
N ALA A 401 -4.09 8.27 4.90
CA ALA A 401 -4.36 9.68 5.19
C ALA A 401 -5.52 10.25 4.37
N THR A 402 -5.66 9.88 3.09
CA THR A 402 -6.75 10.36 2.24
C THR A 402 -8.12 9.95 2.74
N GLN A 403 -8.26 8.73 3.27
CA GLN A 403 -9.52 8.25 3.85
C GLN A 403 -9.82 8.98 5.17
N GLY A 404 -8.82 9.11 6.05
CA GLY A 404 -8.95 9.85 7.30
C GLY A 404 -9.29 11.32 7.07
N GLN A 405 -8.61 11.96 6.13
CA GLN A 405 -8.90 13.34 5.72
C GLN A 405 -10.34 13.48 5.19
N PHE A 406 -10.77 12.58 4.32
CA PHE A 406 -12.13 12.59 3.81
C PHE A 406 -13.16 12.56 4.96
N ALA A 407 -12.99 11.67 5.93
CA ALA A 407 -13.93 11.52 7.03
C ALA A 407 -13.92 12.73 7.98
N VAL A 408 -12.73 13.14 8.43
CA VAL A 408 -12.60 14.28 9.37
C VAL A 408 -13.04 15.59 8.73
N GLU A 409 -12.63 15.85 7.47
CA GLU A 409 -12.99 17.09 6.76
C GLU A 409 -14.48 17.13 6.38
N SER A 410 -15.12 15.97 6.14
CA SER A 410 -16.57 15.89 5.95
C SER A 410 -17.31 16.24 7.25
N ALA A 411 -16.86 15.69 8.40
CA ALA A 411 -17.42 16.03 9.71
C ALA A 411 -17.23 17.52 10.04
N VAL A 412 -16.09 18.12 9.69
CA VAL A 412 -15.85 19.57 9.86
C VAL A 412 -16.79 20.41 8.99
N ASN A 413 -17.10 19.97 7.77
CA ASN A 413 -18.09 20.65 6.94
C ASN A 413 -19.51 20.58 7.54
N GLU A 414 -19.92 19.40 8.02
CA GLU A 414 -21.21 19.21 8.70
C GLU A 414 -21.28 20.07 9.97
N LEU A 415 -20.19 20.15 10.75
CA LEU A 415 -20.12 21.04 11.91
C LEU A 415 -20.29 22.51 11.53
N ALA A 416 -19.65 22.97 10.44
CA ALA A 416 -19.78 24.32 9.95
C ALA A 416 -21.25 24.64 9.57
N GLU A 417 -21.95 23.69 8.93
CA GLU A 417 -23.36 23.83 8.58
C GLU A 417 -24.24 23.96 9.84
N VAL A 418 -24.04 23.11 10.84
CA VAL A 418 -24.78 23.16 12.12
C VAL A 418 -24.57 24.49 12.85
N LEU A 419 -23.34 25.03 12.78
CA LEU A 419 -23.00 26.33 13.39
C LEU A 419 -23.48 27.54 12.55
N GLY A 420 -23.96 27.34 11.32
CA GLY A 420 -24.24 28.44 10.38
C GLY A 420 -22.98 29.24 10.01
N MET A 421 -21.80 28.61 10.05
CA MET A 421 -20.49 29.22 9.82
C MET A 421 -19.92 28.81 8.46
N ASP A 422 -19.21 29.72 7.79
CA ASP A 422 -18.47 29.37 6.59
C ASP A 422 -17.39 28.32 6.92
N PRO A 423 -17.28 27.19 6.17
CA PRO A 423 -16.32 26.14 6.44
C PRO A 423 -14.86 26.60 6.41
N THR A 424 -14.52 27.65 5.66
CA THR A 424 -13.18 28.22 5.63
C THR A 424 -12.87 29.00 6.91
N VAL A 425 -13.87 29.69 7.46
CA VAL A 425 -13.73 30.41 8.74
C VAL A 425 -13.54 29.42 9.89
N LEU A 426 -14.33 28.34 9.92
CA LEU A 426 -14.17 27.29 10.93
C LEU A 426 -12.78 26.68 10.89
N ARG A 427 -12.24 26.39 9.69
CA ARG A 427 -10.88 25.85 9.53
C ARG A 427 -9.82 26.83 9.95
N GLU A 428 -9.91 28.09 9.52
CA GLU A 428 -8.96 29.14 9.87
C GLU A 428 -8.81 29.32 11.39
N LYS A 429 -9.94 29.17 12.10
CA LYS A 429 -10.00 29.25 13.57
C LYS A 429 -9.28 28.07 14.24
N ASN A 430 -9.43 26.86 13.74
CA ASN A 430 -9.04 25.62 14.40
C ASN A 430 -7.77 24.98 13.87
N MET A 431 -7.34 25.33 12.64
CA MET A 431 -6.18 24.67 12.03
C MET A 431 -4.88 24.95 12.78
N VAL A 432 -4.01 23.95 12.75
CA VAL A 432 -2.66 24.00 13.28
C VAL A 432 -1.84 25.15 12.63
N ARG A 433 -0.98 25.79 13.40
CA ARG A 433 -0.06 26.84 12.97
C ARG A 433 1.38 26.38 13.19
N GLN A 434 2.32 27.09 12.55
CA GLN A 434 3.74 26.89 12.82
C GLN A 434 4.04 27.15 14.29
N GLY A 435 4.75 26.24 14.93
CA GLY A 435 5.09 26.29 16.36
C GLY A 435 4.06 25.59 17.27
N ASP A 436 2.89 25.24 16.77
CA ASP A 436 1.91 24.49 17.56
C ASP A 436 2.39 23.06 17.83
N LYS A 437 2.13 22.56 19.04
CA LYS A 437 2.32 21.16 19.39
C LYS A 437 1.15 20.34 18.88
N MET A 438 1.44 19.19 18.33
CA MET A 438 0.44 18.25 17.75
C MET A 438 0.37 16.96 18.58
N PRO A 439 -0.45 16.86 19.64
CA PRO A 439 -0.54 15.66 20.47
C PRO A 439 -0.87 14.41 19.66
N ALA A 440 -1.81 14.49 18.72
CA ALA A 440 -2.20 13.40 17.85
C ALA A 440 -1.13 13.00 16.81
N TYR A 441 -0.01 13.71 16.73
CA TYR A 441 1.15 13.36 15.93
C TYR A 441 2.38 13.22 16.82
N TYR A 442 2.35 12.26 17.74
CA TYR A 442 3.46 11.93 18.65
C TYR A 442 3.95 13.09 19.51
N GLY A 443 3.16 14.15 19.69
CA GLY A 443 3.54 15.35 20.44
C GLY A 443 4.60 16.22 19.75
N GLU A 444 4.83 16.02 18.47
CA GLU A 444 5.78 16.81 17.68
C GLU A 444 5.33 18.28 17.53
N VAL A 445 6.30 19.18 17.41
CA VAL A 445 6.03 20.59 17.11
C VAL A 445 6.00 20.81 15.60
N THR A 446 5.04 21.59 15.13
CA THR A 446 4.90 21.95 13.72
C THR A 446 6.02 22.90 13.29
N ASN A 447 7.09 22.38 12.72
CA ASN A 447 8.27 23.17 12.33
C ASN A 447 8.05 24.03 11.06
N SER A 448 7.16 23.58 10.17
CA SER A 448 6.82 24.26 8.93
C SER A 448 5.34 24.09 8.63
N CYS A 449 4.58 25.16 8.64
CA CYS A 449 3.16 25.18 8.33
C CYS A 449 2.78 26.51 7.69
N THR A 450 2.13 26.45 6.53
CA THR A 450 1.69 27.61 5.76
C THR A 450 0.21 27.49 5.32
N LEU A 451 -0.56 26.65 6.01
CA LEU A 451 -1.98 26.41 5.67
C LEU A 451 -2.79 27.71 5.69
N ASP A 452 -2.55 28.58 6.66
CA ASP A 452 -3.19 29.88 6.78
C ASP A 452 -2.88 30.79 5.59
N ARG A 453 -1.62 30.85 5.14
CA ARG A 453 -1.21 31.62 3.96
C ARG A 453 -1.78 31.04 2.67
N CYS A 454 -1.83 29.70 2.57
CA CYS A 454 -2.49 29.02 1.44
C CYS A 454 -3.98 29.36 1.39
N LEU A 455 -4.66 29.34 2.53
CA LEU A 455 -6.09 29.71 2.60
C LEU A 455 -6.32 31.17 2.26
N ALA A 456 -5.51 32.10 2.81
CA ALA A 456 -5.59 33.52 2.47
C ALA A 456 -5.41 33.73 0.96
N ARG A 457 -4.40 33.10 0.37
CA ARG A 457 -4.16 33.20 -1.07
C ARG A 457 -5.28 32.64 -1.91
N ALA A 458 -5.88 31.52 -1.49
CA ALA A 458 -7.03 30.94 -2.19
C ALA A 458 -8.27 31.87 -2.14
N LYS A 459 -8.48 32.59 -1.05
CA LYS A 459 -9.56 33.57 -0.91
C LYS A 459 -9.37 34.80 -1.85
N GLU A 460 -8.12 35.15 -2.13
CA GLU A 460 -7.80 36.26 -3.06
C GLU A 460 -7.96 35.88 -4.53
N MET A 461 -7.87 34.61 -4.90
CA MET A 461 -7.98 34.08 -6.27
C MET A 461 -9.41 33.86 -6.68
#